data_b229472e109a9da30c5ff190f51d15a8
#
_entry.id   b229472e109a9da30c5ff190f51d15a8
#
_cell.length_a   1.000
_cell.length_b   1.000
_cell.length_c   1.000
_cell.angle_alpha   90.00
_cell.angle_beta   90.00
_cell.angle_gamma   90.00
#
_symmetry.space_group_name_H-M   'P 1'
#
loop_
_entity.id
_entity.type
_entity.pdbx_description
1 polymer ?
#
loop_
_entity_poly.entity_id
_entity_poly.type
_entity_poly.pdbx_seq_one_letter_code
_entity_poly.pdbx_strand_id
1 'polypeptide(L)'
;MNKKTFAVDIDGTITENGGGRIHLDALEALRRLTNMGHDVIYVTGRSSVEAYLLSVFGGTKKIAVGENGGCIALDADDHVLLGNIEECNRAFELIKNNVEGVQKKPVFPRLTEVVLERT
;
A
#
# COMPACT_ATOMS: atom_id res chain seq x y z
N MET A 1 -21.15 -5.80 21.02
CA MET A 1 -19.74 -6.12 20.74
C MET A 1 -18.98 -4.85 20.42
N ASN A 2 -17.83 -4.66 21.01
CA ASN A 2 -17.00 -3.48 20.73
C ASN A 2 -16.37 -3.57 19.36
N LYS A 3 -16.56 -2.55 18.56
CA LYS A 3 -15.91 -2.42 17.25
C LYS A 3 -14.39 -2.25 17.44
N LYS A 4 -13.62 -3.01 16.70
CA LYS A 4 -12.16 -2.91 16.68
C LYS A 4 -11.68 -2.53 15.28
N THR A 5 -10.50 -1.93 15.22
CA THR A 5 -9.83 -1.62 13.96
C THR A 5 -8.58 -2.48 13.85
N PHE A 6 -8.46 -3.19 12.75
CA PHE A 6 -7.30 -4.01 12.43
C PHE A 6 -6.52 -3.35 11.30
N ALA A 7 -5.28 -2.97 11.58
CA ALA A 7 -4.34 -2.50 10.57
C ALA A 7 -3.55 -3.71 10.08
N VAL A 8 -3.67 -4.04 8.81
CA VAL A 8 -3.15 -5.29 8.25
C VAL A 8 -2.17 -5.00 7.12
N ASP A 9 -0.95 -5.50 7.26
CA ASP A 9 0.04 -5.48 6.18
C ASP A 9 -0.36 -6.48 5.09
N ILE A 10 0.11 -6.27 3.88
CA ILE A 10 -0.20 -7.12 2.74
C ILE A 10 0.91 -8.14 2.51
N ASP A 11 2.08 -7.70 2.04
CA ASP A 11 3.16 -8.59 1.63
C ASP A 11 3.77 -9.34 2.79
N GLY A 12 3.81 -10.68 2.69
CA GLY A 12 4.32 -11.54 3.73
C GLY A 12 3.39 -11.75 4.92
N THR A 13 2.24 -11.05 4.96
CA THR A 13 1.23 -11.19 6.02
C THR A 13 0.01 -11.96 5.49
N ILE A 14 -0.62 -11.46 4.44
CA ILE A 14 -1.75 -12.14 3.80
C ILE A 14 -1.37 -12.73 2.44
N THR A 15 -0.15 -12.50 1.99
CA THR A 15 0.39 -13.06 0.74
C THR A 15 1.48 -14.07 1.02
N GLU A 16 1.68 -14.96 0.07
CA GLU A 16 2.83 -15.86 0.06
C GLU A 16 4.12 -15.06 -0.12
N ASN A 17 5.20 -15.51 0.52
CA ASN A 17 6.48 -14.84 0.42
C ASN A 17 6.98 -14.81 -1.03
N GLY A 18 7.31 -13.62 -1.49
CA GLY A 18 7.96 -13.38 -2.77
C GLY A 18 7.07 -13.31 -4.01
N GLY A 19 5.77 -13.57 -3.90
CA GLY A 19 4.92 -13.65 -5.09
C GLY A 19 3.72 -12.72 -5.14
N GLY A 20 3.32 -12.15 -4.02
CA GLY A 20 2.10 -11.34 -3.95
C GLY A 20 0.80 -12.14 -4.07
N ARG A 21 0.90 -13.47 -4.11
CA ARG A 21 -0.26 -14.35 -4.17
C ARG A 21 -0.94 -14.40 -2.82
N ILE A 22 -2.23 -14.07 -2.77
CA ILE A 22 -2.98 -14.00 -1.52
C ILE A 22 -3.36 -15.39 -1.03
N HIS A 23 -3.22 -15.61 0.28
CA HIS A 23 -3.82 -16.74 0.95
C HIS A 23 -5.32 -16.52 1.08
N LEU A 24 -6.12 -17.37 0.44
CA LEU A 24 -7.57 -17.21 0.44
C LEU A 24 -8.18 -17.32 1.84
N ASP A 25 -7.61 -18.16 2.69
CA ASP A 25 -8.07 -18.30 4.08
C ASP A 25 -7.87 -16.99 4.87
N ALA A 26 -6.75 -16.30 4.63
CA ALA A 26 -6.51 -15.00 5.26
C ALA A 26 -7.54 -13.97 4.80
N LEU A 27 -7.80 -13.92 3.51
CA LEU A 27 -8.78 -12.99 2.94
C LEU A 27 -10.19 -13.29 3.47
N GLU A 28 -10.56 -14.55 3.58
CA GLU A 28 -11.83 -14.95 4.17
C GLU A 28 -11.95 -14.49 5.62
N ALA A 29 -10.89 -14.67 6.41
CA ALA A 29 -10.89 -14.24 7.81
C ALA A 29 -11.09 -12.72 7.94
N LEU A 30 -10.43 -11.94 7.09
CA LEU A 30 -10.58 -10.48 7.10
C LEU A 30 -11.99 -10.05 6.69
N ARG A 31 -12.58 -10.73 5.73
CA ARG A 31 -13.97 -10.46 5.33
C ARG A 31 -14.94 -10.81 6.46
N ARG A 32 -14.71 -11.90 7.19
CA ARG A 32 -15.51 -12.26 8.36
C ARG A 32 -15.46 -11.19 9.44
N LEU A 33 -14.27 -10.68 9.73
CA LEU A 33 -14.11 -9.58 10.69
C LEU A 33 -14.90 -8.35 10.26
N THR A 34 -14.86 -8.03 8.98
CA THR A 34 -15.62 -6.90 8.41
C THR A 34 -17.12 -7.14 8.56
N ASN A 35 -17.59 -8.34 8.26
CA ASN A 35 -19.00 -8.70 8.37
C ASN A 35 -19.50 -8.73 9.82
N MET A 36 -18.59 -8.91 10.78
CA MET A 36 -18.89 -8.81 12.21
C MET A 36 -18.96 -7.38 12.72
N GLY A 37 -18.67 -6.39 11.88
CA GLY A 37 -18.74 -4.98 12.23
C GLY A 37 -17.41 -4.33 12.59
N HIS A 38 -16.31 -5.04 12.45
CA HIS A 38 -14.98 -4.47 12.66
C HIS A 38 -14.47 -3.76 11.42
N ASP A 39 -13.54 -2.82 11.61
CA ASP A 39 -12.84 -2.18 10.50
C ASP A 39 -11.52 -2.91 10.22
N VAL A 40 -11.35 -3.36 8.98
CA VAL A 40 -10.09 -3.91 8.49
C VAL A 40 -9.53 -2.93 7.48
N ILE A 41 -8.34 -2.41 7.74
CA ILE A 41 -7.68 -1.39 6.91
C ILE A 41 -6.31 -1.92 6.52
N TYR A 42 -6.01 -1.89 5.22
CA TYR A 42 -4.68 -2.28 4.74
C TYR A 42 -3.69 -1.14 4.92
N VAL A 43 -2.50 -1.49 5.44
CA VAL A 43 -1.38 -0.57 5.64
C VAL A 43 -0.16 -1.22 4.98
N THR A 44 0.40 -0.61 3.93
CA THR A 44 1.37 -1.28 3.08
C THR A 44 2.43 -0.34 2.52
N GLY A 45 3.56 -0.91 2.13
CA GLY A 45 4.55 -0.22 1.30
C GLY A 45 4.18 -0.17 -0.18
N ARG A 46 3.17 -0.93 -0.62
CA ARG A 46 2.66 -0.84 -2.00
C ARG A 46 1.96 0.49 -2.24
N SER A 47 1.63 0.77 -3.49
CA SER A 47 0.84 1.97 -3.81
C SER A 47 -0.51 1.95 -3.08
N SER A 48 -1.01 3.14 -2.76
CA SER A 48 -2.34 3.27 -2.15
C SER A 48 -3.44 2.75 -3.07
N VAL A 49 -3.23 2.82 -4.39
CA VAL A 49 -4.18 2.31 -5.38
C VAL A 49 -4.30 0.79 -5.28
N GLU A 50 -3.17 0.08 -5.22
CA GLU A 50 -3.18 -1.38 -5.05
C GLU A 50 -3.91 -1.79 -3.77
N ALA A 51 -3.60 -1.15 -2.66
CA ALA A 51 -4.21 -1.45 -1.36
C ALA A 51 -5.70 -1.11 -1.35
N TYR A 52 -6.08 0.01 -1.94
CA TYR A 52 -7.48 0.41 -2.04
C TYR A 52 -8.28 -0.58 -2.88
N LEU A 53 -7.77 -1.01 -4.02
CA LEU A 53 -8.42 -2.00 -4.87
C LEU A 53 -8.60 -3.32 -4.13
N LEU A 54 -7.61 -3.75 -3.36
CA LEU A 54 -7.73 -4.94 -2.54
C LEU A 54 -8.85 -4.80 -1.50
N SER A 55 -9.01 -3.63 -0.90
CA SER A 55 -10.10 -3.37 0.05
C SER A 55 -11.47 -3.47 -0.62
N VAL A 56 -11.58 -2.96 -1.84
CA VAL A 56 -12.83 -3.01 -2.60
C VAL A 56 -13.19 -4.45 -2.96
N PHE A 57 -12.28 -5.15 -3.62
CA PHE A 57 -12.54 -6.51 -4.11
C PHE A 57 -12.53 -7.54 -2.99
N GLY A 58 -11.76 -7.30 -1.94
CA GLY A 58 -11.72 -8.18 -0.78
C GLY A 58 -12.90 -8.03 0.17
N GLY A 59 -13.65 -6.93 0.06
CA GLY A 59 -14.82 -6.69 0.89
C GLY A 59 -14.50 -6.21 2.29
N THR A 60 -13.41 -5.47 2.47
CA THR A 60 -13.03 -4.83 3.73
C THR A 60 -13.37 -3.34 3.70
N LYS A 61 -12.99 -2.60 4.73
CA LYS A 61 -13.24 -1.16 4.76
C LYS A 61 -12.48 -0.47 3.63
N LYS A 62 -13.16 0.41 2.89
CA LYS A 62 -12.61 1.10 1.72
C LYS A 62 -11.76 2.30 2.14
N ILE A 63 -10.72 2.01 2.91
CA ILE A 63 -9.67 2.95 3.31
C ILE A 63 -8.37 2.16 3.24
N ALA A 64 -7.34 2.76 2.67
CA ALA A 64 -6.04 2.11 2.59
C ALA A 64 -4.92 3.11 2.82
N VAL A 65 -3.89 2.67 3.54
CA VAL A 65 -2.66 3.43 3.76
C VAL A 65 -1.59 2.79 2.91
N GLY A 66 -1.12 3.51 1.92
CA GLY A 66 -0.10 3.04 0.99
C GLY A 66 1.18 3.84 1.09
N GLU A 67 2.17 3.42 0.29
CA GLU A 67 3.43 4.14 0.13
C GLU A 67 4.13 4.38 1.48
N ASN A 68 4.11 3.36 2.36
CA ASN A 68 4.73 3.43 3.70
C ASN A 68 4.19 4.57 4.57
N GLY A 69 2.91 4.89 4.43
CA GLY A 69 2.26 5.98 5.18
C GLY A 69 2.25 7.31 4.45
N GLY A 70 2.82 7.39 3.25
CA GLY A 70 2.86 8.64 2.48
C GLY A 70 1.51 9.03 1.87
N CYS A 71 0.64 8.06 1.65
CA CYS A 71 -0.64 8.30 0.99
C CYS A 71 -1.76 7.49 1.66
N ILE A 72 -2.85 8.17 1.97
CA ILE A 72 -4.05 7.53 2.50
C ILE A 72 -5.16 7.67 1.46
N ALA A 73 -5.68 6.55 0.96
CA ALA A 73 -6.81 6.54 0.05
C ALA A 73 -8.11 6.42 0.86
N LEU A 74 -8.93 7.44 0.81
CA LEU A 74 -10.25 7.49 1.46
C LEU A 74 -11.37 7.16 0.48
N ASP A 75 -11.11 7.34 -0.81
CA ASP A 75 -11.98 7.00 -1.92
C ASP A 75 -11.10 6.91 -3.17
N ALA A 76 -11.68 6.51 -4.28
CA ALA A 76 -10.96 6.39 -5.56
C ALA A 76 -10.32 7.73 -5.98
N ASP A 77 -10.97 8.83 -5.67
CA ASP A 77 -10.54 10.18 -6.03
C ASP A 77 -10.25 11.09 -4.83
N ASP A 78 -10.17 10.52 -3.63
CA ASP A 78 -9.92 11.28 -2.40
C ASP A 78 -8.72 10.68 -1.66
N HIS A 79 -7.58 11.34 -1.82
CA HIS A 79 -6.32 10.91 -1.24
C HIS A 79 -5.73 11.98 -0.34
N VAL A 80 -5.26 11.58 0.83
CA VAL A 80 -4.50 12.45 1.73
C VAL A 80 -3.02 12.16 1.49
N LEU A 81 -2.26 13.16 1.05
CA LEU A 81 -0.83 13.04 0.77
C LEU A 81 -0.04 13.59 1.96
N LEU A 82 0.73 12.73 2.61
CA LEU A 82 1.59 13.09 3.74
C LEU A 82 3.06 13.21 3.32
N GLY A 83 3.41 12.72 2.13
CA GLY A 83 4.73 12.85 1.53
C GLY A 83 4.72 13.88 0.40
N ASN A 84 5.90 14.17 -0.13
CA ASN A 84 6.10 15.12 -1.22
C ASN A 84 6.85 14.47 -2.36
N ILE A 85 6.14 14.17 -3.46
CA ILE A 85 6.74 13.52 -4.64
C ILE A 85 7.81 14.40 -5.31
N GLU A 86 7.66 15.70 -5.28
CA GLU A 86 8.63 16.61 -5.89
C GLU A 86 9.98 16.54 -5.18
N GLU A 87 9.98 16.49 -3.86
CA GLU A 87 11.19 16.30 -3.07
C GLU A 87 11.84 14.95 -3.36
N CYS A 88 11.04 13.89 -3.47
CA CYS A 88 11.54 12.56 -3.80
C CYS A 88 12.13 12.53 -5.22
N ASN A 89 11.51 13.19 -6.18
CA ASN A 89 12.03 13.28 -7.53
C ASN A 89 13.36 14.06 -7.58
N ARG A 90 13.48 15.14 -6.81
CA ARG A 90 14.75 15.88 -6.69
C ARG A 90 15.85 15.01 -6.08
N ALA A 91 15.51 14.27 -5.04
CA ALA A 91 16.45 13.34 -4.41
C ALA A 91 16.88 12.24 -5.40
N PHE A 92 15.94 11.70 -6.18
CA PHE A 92 16.26 10.72 -7.21
C PHE A 92 17.21 11.27 -8.26
N GLU A 93 16.96 12.46 -8.77
CA GLU A 93 17.85 13.09 -9.76
C GLU A 93 19.26 13.33 -9.18
N LEU A 94 19.34 13.72 -7.93
CA LEU A 94 20.61 13.89 -7.25
C LEU A 94 21.38 12.57 -7.15
N ILE A 95 20.70 11.50 -6.77
CA ILE A 95 21.31 10.18 -6.68
C ILE A 95 21.73 9.69 -8.06
N LYS A 96 20.87 9.81 -9.04
CA LYS A 96 21.12 9.39 -10.42
C LYS A 96 22.35 10.08 -11.01
N ASN A 97 22.54 11.36 -10.72
CA ASN A 97 23.67 12.15 -11.22
C ASN A 97 24.99 11.82 -10.50
N ASN A 98 24.94 11.23 -9.32
CA ASN A 98 26.13 10.97 -8.50
C ASN A 98 26.45 9.48 -8.31
N VAL A 99 25.51 8.61 -8.62
CA VAL A 99 25.69 7.15 -8.52
C VAL A 99 25.34 6.50 -9.85
N GLU A 100 26.31 5.78 -10.41
CA GLU A 100 26.14 5.11 -11.69
C GLU A 100 25.23 3.89 -11.55
N GLY A 101 24.38 3.68 -12.56
CA GLY A 101 23.53 2.48 -12.65
C GLY A 101 22.26 2.51 -11.81
N VAL A 102 21.93 3.65 -11.21
CA VAL A 102 20.70 3.77 -10.42
C VAL A 102 19.48 3.89 -11.34
N GLN A 103 18.49 3.04 -11.10
CA GLN A 103 17.26 2.99 -11.90
C GLN A 103 16.04 2.91 -10.98
N LYS A 104 14.94 3.47 -11.46
CA LYS A 104 13.63 3.31 -10.79
C LYS A 104 13.15 1.87 -10.95
N LYS A 105 12.61 1.32 -9.87
CA LYS A 105 11.94 0.02 -9.92
C LYS A 105 10.60 0.17 -10.64
N PRO A 106 10.25 -0.73 -11.58
CA PRO A 106 8.92 -0.72 -12.18
C PRO A 106 7.86 -1.12 -11.13
N VAL A 107 7.07 -0.15 -10.74
CA VAL A 107 5.96 -0.32 -9.79
C VAL A 107 4.77 0.47 -10.28
N PHE A 108 3.58 0.19 -9.73
CA PHE A 108 2.43 1.04 -9.98
C PHE A 108 2.73 2.47 -9.53
N PRO A 109 2.14 3.49 -10.20
CA PRO A 109 2.42 4.89 -9.90
C PRO A 109 2.29 5.23 -8.42
N ARG A 110 3.26 6.00 -7.93
CA ARG A 110 3.30 6.49 -6.55
C ARG A 110 3.02 7.99 -6.53
N LEU A 111 2.33 8.44 -5.50
CA LEU A 111 1.95 9.83 -5.33
C LEU A 111 2.91 10.60 -4.43
N THR A 112 3.68 9.91 -3.60
CA THR A 112 4.51 10.53 -2.55
C THR A 112 5.91 9.97 -2.45
N GLU A 113 6.27 8.95 -3.24
CA GLU A 113 7.60 8.33 -3.12
C GLU A 113 8.15 7.88 -4.46
N VAL A 114 9.45 7.66 -4.50
CA VAL A 114 10.16 7.06 -5.63
C VAL A 114 10.79 5.76 -5.13
N VAL A 115 10.58 4.68 -5.87
CA VAL A 115 11.11 3.36 -5.53
C VAL A 115 12.26 3.03 -6.48
N LEU A 116 13.40 2.68 -5.93
CA LEU A 116 14.59 2.36 -6.70
C LEU A 116 14.78 0.85 -6.81
N GLU A 117 15.39 0.47 -7.93
CA GLU A 117 15.82 -0.92 -8.16
C GLU A 117 16.91 -1.29 -7.17
N ARG A 118 16.82 -2.50 -6.64
CA ARG A 118 17.87 -3.03 -5.77
C ARG A 118 19.07 -3.46 -6.62
N THR A 119 20.23 -2.96 -6.28
CA THR A 119 21.47 -3.33 -6.97
C THR A 119 22.18 -4.48 -6.27
#